data_2f054876510e6966e8f9c8b4f957169b
#
_entry.id   2f054876510e6966e8f9c8b4f957169b
#
_cell.length_a   1.000
_cell.length_b   1.000
_cell.length_c   1.000
_cell.angle_alpha   90.00
_cell.angle_beta   90.00
_cell.angle_gamma   90.00
#
_symmetry.space_group_name_H-M   'P 1'
#
loop_
_entity.id
_entity.type
_entity.pdbx_description
1 polymer ?
#
loop_
_entity_poly.entity_id
_entity_poly.type
_entity_poly.pdbx_seq_one_letter_code
_entity_poly.pdbx_strand_id
1 'polypeptide(L)'
;MDVSKTQASENEEDRIGMPKSFPWVPVIALILVNGLWGFSFPLVKVLNEISDVHFGVPLHHESTVFRVLVSAWMIATRFTLALVIMCIVWNSLVRRAKPREWLAGFYIGAMFYCGLVLQVIGLASIPASRSGFLTSLTAVFTPLFGAWIFRKYPSKWMVLGIALAVLGVVILTGLVVRTPSGFGLAPDASDRWTLGDTLTTLGSVFFAFQVLFLDHYGKKIDSVAVTPSMFLTASVLGWITVGLILGTSLKAQTGVADMAFFDWVQLSMRPVFLIALFALAILCSLLAFGWMNKFQPAITAAQAAVIYSLEPVFASTWALFLPGMLSLVSRIEYANEKVTWGLLSGGVLILLANVVALYPDRGSVVESAEPMNSGD
;
A
#
# COMPACT_ATOMS: atom_id res chain seq x y z
N MET A 1 -0.62 -50.69 12.43
CA MET A 1 0.01 -49.40 12.74
C MET A 1 -1.01 -48.59 13.54
N ASP A 2 -0.70 -48.34 14.78
CA ASP A 2 -1.69 -48.08 15.84
C ASP A 2 -2.10 -46.59 15.88
N VAL A 3 -3.31 -46.27 15.39
CA VAL A 3 -3.89 -44.93 15.36
C VAL A 3 -4.03 -44.30 16.77
N SER A 4 -4.09 -45.13 17.80
CA SER A 4 -4.17 -44.72 19.21
C SER A 4 -2.90 -44.05 19.72
N LYS A 5 -1.73 -44.42 19.19
CA LYS A 5 -0.43 -43.84 19.58
C LYS A 5 -0.20 -42.46 18.96
N THR A 6 -0.76 -42.21 17.77
CA THR A 6 -0.64 -40.94 17.10
C THR A 6 -1.53 -39.86 17.77
N GLN A 7 -2.75 -40.25 18.19
CA GLN A 7 -3.63 -39.36 18.96
C GLN A 7 -3.16 -39.06 20.37
N ALA A 8 -2.45 -40.03 21.01
CA ALA A 8 -1.85 -39.81 22.33
C ALA A 8 -0.66 -38.84 22.27
N SER A 9 0.16 -38.87 21.19
CA SER A 9 1.28 -37.96 21.02
C SER A 9 0.81 -36.51 20.68
N GLU A 10 -0.25 -36.33 19.90
CA GLU A 10 -0.83 -35.02 19.62
C GLU A 10 -1.44 -34.40 20.90
N ASN A 11 -2.07 -35.17 21.77
CA ASN A 11 -2.59 -34.71 23.06
C ASN A 11 -1.50 -34.42 24.11
N GLU A 12 -0.34 -35.02 24.00
CA GLU A 12 0.79 -34.80 24.91
C GLU A 12 1.60 -33.56 24.52
N GLU A 13 1.72 -33.25 23.22
CA GLU A 13 2.31 -32.02 22.72
C GLU A 13 1.48 -30.78 23.10
N ASP A 14 0.13 -30.86 23.10
CA ASP A 14 -0.74 -29.79 23.56
C ASP A 14 -0.68 -29.55 25.09
N ARG A 15 -0.28 -30.55 25.87
CA ARG A 15 -0.11 -30.45 27.34
C ARG A 15 1.22 -29.84 27.78
N ILE A 16 2.26 -29.93 26.97
CA ILE A 16 3.64 -29.50 27.36
C ILE A 16 3.90 -28.03 26.94
N GLY A 17 2.96 -27.35 26.26
CA GLY A 17 3.13 -25.92 25.91
C GLY A 17 4.40 -25.66 25.09
N MET A 18 4.83 -26.62 24.25
CA MET A 18 5.96 -26.38 23.34
C MET A 18 5.61 -25.25 22.39
N PRO A 19 6.47 -24.27 22.21
CA PRO A 19 6.22 -23.19 21.27
C PRO A 19 6.02 -23.82 19.90
N LYS A 20 4.80 -23.65 19.31
CA LYS A 20 4.54 -23.97 17.91
C LYS A 20 5.69 -23.39 17.10
N SER A 21 6.33 -24.18 16.25
CA SER A 21 7.46 -23.74 15.43
C SER A 21 7.12 -22.40 14.79
N PHE A 22 8.04 -21.44 14.87
CA PHE A 22 7.82 -20.09 14.34
C PHE A 22 7.37 -20.18 12.88
N PRO A 23 6.33 -19.46 12.44
CA PRO A 23 5.72 -19.61 11.11
C PRO A 23 6.59 -18.95 10.03
N TRP A 24 7.76 -19.52 9.73
CA TRP A 24 8.73 -18.98 8.79
C TRP A 24 8.17 -18.79 7.38
N VAL A 25 7.35 -19.74 6.89
CA VAL A 25 6.81 -19.69 5.53
C VAL A 25 5.88 -18.48 5.35
N PRO A 26 4.88 -18.23 6.20
CA PRO A 26 4.10 -17.00 6.16
C PRO A 26 4.94 -15.73 6.25
N VAL A 27 5.90 -15.68 7.16
CA VAL A 27 6.77 -14.50 7.35
C VAL A 27 7.57 -14.20 6.09
N ILE A 28 8.25 -15.19 5.52
CA ILE A 28 9.04 -15.04 4.29
C ILE A 28 8.13 -14.62 3.13
N ALA A 29 6.96 -15.25 2.97
CA ALA A 29 6.02 -14.90 1.91
C ALA A 29 5.58 -13.42 2.02
N LEU A 30 5.27 -12.94 3.23
CA LEU A 30 4.87 -11.55 3.43
C LEU A 30 6.03 -10.55 3.27
N ILE A 31 7.27 -10.93 3.59
CA ILE A 31 8.46 -10.13 3.26
C ILE A 31 8.60 -9.99 1.73
N LEU A 32 8.42 -11.08 0.99
CA LEU A 32 8.44 -11.04 -0.47
C LEU A 32 7.31 -10.18 -1.06
N VAL A 33 6.12 -10.22 -0.46
CA VAL A 33 5.00 -9.31 -0.82
C VAL A 33 5.43 -7.85 -0.70
N ASN A 34 6.11 -7.46 0.38
CA ASN A 34 6.63 -6.09 0.54
C ASN A 34 7.68 -5.76 -0.53
N GLY A 35 8.52 -6.72 -0.90
CA GLY A 35 9.46 -6.58 -2.01
C GLY A 35 8.76 -6.27 -3.34
N LEU A 36 7.64 -6.96 -3.62
CA LEU A 36 6.82 -6.74 -4.81
C LEU A 36 6.08 -5.39 -4.77
N TRP A 37 5.56 -5.00 -3.61
CA TRP A 37 4.92 -3.69 -3.48
C TRP A 37 5.95 -2.56 -3.58
N GLY A 38 7.11 -2.67 -2.91
CA GLY A 38 8.20 -1.71 -3.06
C GLY A 38 8.65 -1.54 -4.52
N PHE A 39 8.70 -2.65 -5.28
CA PHE A 39 9.01 -2.64 -6.73
C PHE A 39 7.99 -1.84 -7.54
N SER A 40 6.73 -1.75 -7.09
CA SER A 40 5.69 -1.01 -7.81
C SER A 40 5.93 0.51 -7.86
N PHE A 41 6.61 1.11 -6.87
CA PHE A 41 6.79 2.55 -6.81
C PHE A 41 7.60 3.12 -7.99
N PRO A 42 8.82 2.64 -8.29
CA PRO A 42 9.54 3.08 -9.49
C PRO A 42 8.81 2.77 -10.80
N LEU A 43 8.09 1.63 -10.89
CA LEU A 43 7.30 1.30 -12.07
C LEU A 43 6.16 2.29 -12.30
N VAL A 44 5.40 2.62 -11.26
CA VAL A 44 4.30 3.59 -11.36
C VAL A 44 4.85 4.97 -11.70
N LYS A 45 6.00 5.35 -11.14
CA LYS A 45 6.62 6.64 -11.45
C LYS A 45 7.02 6.73 -12.92
N VAL A 46 7.70 5.73 -13.47
CA VAL A 46 8.06 5.75 -14.90
C VAL A 46 6.83 5.76 -15.81
N LEU A 47 5.73 5.10 -15.42
CA LEU A 47 4.47 5.17 -16.17
C LEU A 47 3.86 6.56 -16.19
N ASN A 48 3.96 7.33 -15.09
CA ASN A 48 3.59 8.75 -15.08
C ASN A 48 4.42 9.55 -16.09
N GLU A 49 5.74 9.38 -16.07
CA GLU A 49 6.65 10.09 -16.97
C GLU A 49 6.46 9.70 -18.45
N ILE A 50 6.21 8.40 -18.72
CA ILE A 50 5.86 7.93 -20.07
C ILE A 50 4.57 8.58 -20.55
N SER A 51 3.59 8.76 -19.64
CA SER A 51 2.33 9.43 -19.96
C SER A 51 2.54 10.91 -20.28
N ASP A 52 3.38 11.60 -19.50
CA ASP A 52 3.73 12.99 -19.73
C ASP A 52 4.34 13.19 -21.14
N VAL A 53 5.35 12.36 -21.47
CA VAL A 53 6.00 12.39 -22.80
C VAL A 53 5.02 12.02 -23.92
N HIS A 54 4.13 11.06 -23.70
CA HIS A 54 3.15 10.64 -24.72
C HIS A 54 2.17 11.75 -25.07
N PHE A 55 1.69 12.49 -24.08
CA PHE A 55 0.75 13.59 -24.27
C PHE A 55 1.43 14.93 -24.51
N GLY A 56 2.76 14.97 -24.59
CA GLY A 56 3.53 16.17 -24.87
C GLY A 56 3.44 17.24 -23.79
N VAL A 57 3.16 16.84 -22.55
CA VAL A 57 3.12 17.76 -21.40
C VAL A 57 4.48 17.78 -20.70
N PRO A 58 4.86 18.89 -20.03
CA PRO A 58 6.06 18.94 -19.22
C PRO A 58 6.07 17.84 -18.16
N LEU A 59 7.23 17.30 -17.84
CA LEU A 59 7.38 16.40 -16.69
C LEU A 59 6.85 17.11 -15.44
N HIS A 60 6.10 16.37 -14.62
CA HIS A 60 5.41 16.90 -13.43
C HIS A 60 4.32 17.95 -13.74
N HIS A 61 3.66 17.81 -14.88
CA HIS A 61 2.55 18.69 -15.28
C HIS A 61 1.58 18.96 -14.12
N GLU A 62 1.26 20.22 -13.87
CA GLU A 62 0.55 20.66 -12.66
C GLU A 62 -0.97 20.39 -12.68
N SER A 63 -1.55 20.04 -13.84
CA SER A 63 -2.99 19.78 -13.91
C SER A 63 -3.37 18.56 -13.04
N THR A 64 -4.06 18.83 -11.95
CA THR A 64 -4.60 17.78 -11.07
C THR A 64 -5.54 16.85 -11.82
N VAL A 65 -6.35 17.35 -12.75
CA VAL A 65 -7.29 16.53 -13.54
C VAL A 65 -6.53 15.58 -14.45
N PHE A 66 -5.43 16.02 -15.08
CA PHE A 66 -4.57 15.14 -15.86
C PHE A 66 -3.96 14.05 -14.98
N ARG A 67 -3.45 14.39 -13.80
CA ARG A 67 -2.87 13.41 -12.85
C ARG A 67 -3.91 12.39 -12.36
N VAL A 68 -5.14 12.83 -12.07
CA VAL A 68 -6.25 11.93 -11.75
C VAL A 68 -6.55 10.99 -12.92
N LEU A 69 -6.56 11.49 -14.14
CA LEU A 69 -6.83 10.68 -15.33
C LEU A 69 -5.72 9.64 -15.58
N VAL A 70 -4.44 10.03 -15.50
CA VAL A 70 -3.29 9.11 -15.60
C VAL A 70 -3.41 8.02 -14.52
N SER A 71 -3.67 8.40 -13.28
CA SER A 71 -3.80 7.46 -12.15
C SER A 71 -4.97 6.51 -12.36
N ALA A 72 -6.14 7.05 -12.73
CA ALA A 72 -7.35 6.25 -12.97
C ALA A 72 -7.15 5.27 -14.14
N TRP A 73 -6.48 5.69 -15.22
CA TRP A 73 -6.15 4.84 -16.36
C TRP A 73 -5.24 3.67 -15.95
N MET A 74 -4.16 3.97 -15.24
CA MET A 74 -3.23 2.93 -14.75
C MET A 74 -3.92 1.93 -13.81
N ILE A 75 -4.75 2.42 -12.89
CA ILE A 75 -5.48 1.57 -11.95
C ILE A 75 -6.52 0.72 -12.69
N ALA A 76 -7.33 1.34 -13.55
CA ALA A 76 -8.36 0.65 -14.32
C ALA A 76 -7.76 -0.48 -15.17
N THR A 77 -6.74 -0.19 -15.97
CA THR A 77 -6.09 -1.17 -16.85
C THR A 77 -5.38 -2.26 -16.05
N ARG A 78 -4.64 -1.91 -14.98
CA ARG A 78 -3.93 -2.84 -14.10
C ARG A 78 -4.90 -3.84 -13.46
N PHE A 79 -5.99 -3.37 -12.85
CA PHE A 79 -6.90 -4.25 -12.12
C PHE A 79 -7.89 -4.97 -13.04
N THR A 80 -8.23 -4.40 -14.22
CA THR A 80 -8.93 -5.15 -15.27
C THR A 80 -8.08 -6.34 -15.73
N LEU A 81 -6.80 -6.11 -16.04
CA LEU A 81 -5.90 -7.18 -16.46
C LEU A 81 -5.73 -8.24 -15.37
N ALA A 82 -5.52 -7.82 -14.12
CA ALA A 82 -5.41 -8.74 -12.98
C ALA A 82 -6.70 -9.56 -12.80
N LEU A 83 -7.88 -8.94 -12.90
CA LEU A 83 -9.16 -9.61 -12.79
C LEU A 83 -9.40 -10.61 -13.94
N VAL A 84 -9.07 -10.24 -15.18
CA VAL A 84 -9.19 -11.14 -16.35
C VAL A 84 -8.30 -12.36 -16.17
N ILE A 85 -7.03 -12.17 -15.78
CA ILE A 85 -6.12 -13.29 -15.52
C ILE A 85 -6.66 -14.16 -14.37
N MET A 86 -7.18 -13.55 -13.30
CA MET A 86 -7.78 -14.28 -12.17
C MET A 86 -9.00 -15.08 -12.61
N CYS A 87 -9.87 -14.53 -13.45
CA CYS A 87 -11.04 -15.24 -13.98
C CYS A 87 -10.66 -16.44 -14.86
N ILE A 88 -9.53 -16.37 -15.56
CA ILE A 88 -9.03 -17.47 -16.40
C ILE A 88 -8.34 -18.54 -15.54
N VAL A 89 -7.39 -18.13 -14.68
CA VAL A 89 -6.51 -19.05 -13.95
C VAL A 89 -7.15 -19.57 -12.66
N TRP A 90 -7.87 -18.71 -11.93
CA TRP A 90 -8.50 -19.02 -10.63
C TRP A 90 -10.02 -18.84 -10.66
N ASN A 91 -10.68 -19.26 -11.74
CA ASN A 91 -12.14 -19.18 -11.91
C ASN A 91 -12.92 -19.76 -10.70
N SER A 92 -12.40 -20.82 -10.10
CA SER A 92 -13.00 -21.42 -8.90
C SER A 92 -13.08 -20.46 -7.73
N LEU A 93 -12.10 -19.57 -7.56
CA LEU A 93 -12.08 -18.54 -6.51
C LEU A 93 -13.19 -17.50 -6.74
N VAL A 94 -13.32 -17.03 -7.97
CA VAL A 94 -14.35 -16.05 -8.34
C VAL A 94 -15.75 -16.62 -8.13
N ARG A 95 -15.97 -17.90 -8.50
CA ARG A 95 -17.27 -18.58 -8.37
C ARG A 95 -17.65 -18.93 -6.92
N ARG A 96 -16.66 -19.10 -6.03
CA ARG A 96 -16.90 -19.43 -4.62
C ARG A 96 -17.27 -18.19 -3.77
N ALA A 97 -16.95 -16.99 -4.25
CA ALA A 97 -17.22 -15.76 -3.53
C ALA A 97 -18.73 -15.58 -3.31
N LYS A 98 -19.13 -15.47 -2.05
CA LYS A 98 -20.51 -15.28 -1.63
C LYS A 98 -20.86 -13.79 -1.62
N PRO A 99 -22.14 -13.40 -1.53
CA PRO A 99 -22.55 -11.99 -1.48
C PRO A 99 -21.87 -11.18 -0.37
N ARG A 100 -21.50 -11.81 0.75
CA ARG A 100 -20.80 -11.15 1.86
C ARG A 100 -19.35 -10.80 1.49
N GLU A 101 -18.63 -11.70 0.79
CA GLU A 101 -17.29 -11.44 0.28
C GLU A 101 -17.32 -10.35 -0.82
N TRP A 102 -18.35 -10.36 -1.67
CA TRP A 102 -18.54 -9.32 -2.68
C TRP A 102 -18.75 -7.94 -2.04
N LEU A 103 -19.61 -7.85 -1.01
CA LEU A 103 -19.86 -6.60 -0.29
C LEU A 103 -18.60 -6.11 0.47
N ALA A 104 -17.91 -7.01 1.17
CA ALA A 104 -16.66 -6.67 1.85
C ALA A 104 -15.59 -6.19 0.87
N GLY A 105 -15.43 -6.91 -0.26
CA GLY A 105 -14.49 -6.54 -1.32
C GLY A 105 -14.82 -5.20 -1.96
N PHE A 106 -16.10 -4.83 -2.07
CA PHE A 106 -16.51 -3.51 -2.52
C PHE A 106 -15.97 -2.40 -1.60
N TYR A 107 -16.22 -2.49 -0.28
CA TYR A 107 -15.74 -1.47 0.67
C TYR A 107 -14.21 -1.41 0.73
N ILE A 108 -13.56 -2.57 0.80
CA ILE A 108 -12.09 -2.68 0.83
C ILE A 108 -11.51 -2.14 -0.47
N GLY A 109 -12.11 -2.49 -1.62
CA GLY A 109 -11.69 -2.02 -2.95
C GLY A 109 -11.89 -0.53 -3.16
N ALA A 110 -12.96 0.05 -2.62
CA ALA A 110 -13.21 1.48 -2.70
C ALA A 110 -12.17 2.29 -1.89
N MET A 111 -11.87 1.87 -0.65
CA MET A 111 -10.81 2.49 0.15
C MET A 111 -9.44 2.33 -0.52
N PHE A 112 -9.16 1.14 -1.02
CA PHE A 112 -7.94 0.87 -1.78
C PHE A 112 -7.81 1.75 -3.02
N TYR A 113 -8.88 1.91 -3.81
CA TYR A 113 -8.89 2.78 -4.97
C TYR A 113 -8.58 4.24 -4.61
N CYS A 114 -9.26 4.78 -3.61
CA CYS A 114 -9.02 6.15 -3.15
C CYS A 114 -7.57 6.34 -2.68
N GLY A 115 -7.06 5.41 -1.88
CA GLY A 115 -5.68 5.44 -1.41
C GLY A 115 -4.68 5.39 -2.57
N LEU A 116 -4.91 4.50 -3.52
CA LEU A 116 -4.00 4.29 -4.65
C LEU A 116 -4.01 5.46 -5.64
N VAL A 117 -5.18 6.07 -5.93
CA VAL A 117 -5.26 7.28 -6.77
C VAL A 117 -4.42 8.41 -6.15
N LEU A 118 -4.61 8.68 -4.86
CA LEU A 118 -3.88 9.73 -4.16
C LEU A 118 -2.37 9.45 -4.13
N GLN A 119 -1.97 8.21 -3.89
CA GLN A 119 -0.56 7.78 -3.90
C GLN A 119 0.06 7.94 -5.29
N VAL A 120 -0.63 7.51 -6.36
CA VAL A 120 -0.11 7.59 -7.74
C VAL A 120 0.04 9.04 -8.19
N ILE A 121 -0.93 9.91 -7.86
CA ILE A 121 -0.82 11.35 -8.12
C ILE A 121 0.37 11.93 -7.35
N GLY A 122 0.48 11.61 -6.05
CA GLY A 122 1.59 12.08 -5.23
C GLY A 122 2.95 11.64 -5.76
N LEU A 123 3.06 10.39 -6.17
CA LEU A 123 4.28 9.79 -6.69
C LEU A 123 4.80 10.46 -7.98
N ALA A 124 3.93 11.13 -8.73
CA ALA A 124 4.35 11.88 -9.91
C ALA A 124 5.32 13.03 -9.54
N SER A 125 5.20 13.62 -8.35
CA SER A 125 5.98 14.80 -7.94
C SER A 125 7.02 14.56 -6.83
N ILE A 126 6.98 13.39 -6.14
CA ILE A 126 7.94 13.06 -5.09
C ILE A 126 8.78 11.82 -5.44
N PRO A 127 9.95 11.62 -4.79
CA PRO A 127 10.74 10.41 -4.95
C PRO A 127 9.99 9.14 -4.54
N ALA A 128 10.27 8.02 -5.22
CA ALA A 128 9.63 6.73 -4.95
C ALA A 128 9.90 6.23 -3.52
N SER A 129 11.13 6.41 -3.02
CA SER A 129 11.50 6.10 -1.64
C SER A 129 10.70 6.92 -0.63
N ARG A 130 10.57 8.23 -0.85
CA ARG A 130 9.81 9.14 0.02
C ARG A 130 8.33 8.77 0.04
N SER A 131 7.73 8.47 -1.12
CA SER A 131 6.36 7.98 -1.21
C SER A 131 6.17 6.68 -0.42
N GLY A 132 7.10 5.73 -0.52
CA GLY A 132 7.06 4.48 0.26
C GLY A 132 7.03 4.72 1.78
N PHE A 133 7.89 5.62 2.31
CA PHE A 133 7.89 5.96 3.72
C PHE A 133 6.60 6.65 4.17
N LEU A 134 6.07 7.58 3.38
CA LEU A 134 4.79 8.23 3.69
C LEU A 134 3.62 7.24 3.65
N THR A 135 3.62 6.29 2.73
CA THR A 135 2.62 5.21 2.67
C THR A 135 2.68 4.32 3.91
N SER A 136 3.88 4.04 4.46
CA SER A 136 4.02 3.21 5.65
C SER A 136 3.41 3.82 6.91
N LEU A 137 3.05 5.11 6.92
CA LEU A 137 2.25 5.73 7.99
C LEU A 137 0.89 5.05 8.18
N THR A 138 0.44 4.25 7.21
CA THR A 138 -0.69 3.33 7.35
C THR A 138 -0.59 2.51 8.64
N ALA A 139 0.60 2.05 9.03
CA ALA A 139 0.83 1.29 10.26
C ALA A 139 0.57 2.08 11.54
N VAL A 140 0.78 3.41 11.51
CA VAL A 140 0.46 4.33 12.62
C VAL A 140 -1.02 4.71 12.59
N PHE A 141 -1.58 5.00 11.42
CA PHE A 141 -2.97 5.41 11.28
C PHE A 141 -3.96 4.28 11.59
N THR A 142 -3.63 3.04 11.28
CA THR A 142 -4.49 1.88 11.54
C THR A 142 -4.87 1.75 13.02
N PRO A 143 -3.94 1.68 14.00
CA PRO A 143 -4.30 1.62 15.41
C PRO A 143 -4.94 2.93 15.91
N LEU A 144 -4.56 4.09 15.37
CA LEU A 144 -5.14 5.38 15.72
C LEU A 144 -6.65 5.43 15.38
N PHE A 145 -7.01 5.10 14.15
CA PHE A 145 -8.42 5.04 13.74
C PHE A 145 -9.15 3.87 14.39
N GLY A 146 -8.48 2.75 14.62
CA GLY A 146 -9.04 1.64 15.40
C GLY A 146 -9.43 2.09 16.81
N ALA A 147 -8.55 2.81 17.52
CA ALA A 147 -8.84 3.36 18.84
C ALA A 147 -10.03 4.34 18.80
N TRP A 148 -10.08 5.22 17.81
CA TRP A 148 -11.18 6.17 17.63
C TRP A 148 -12.54 5.49 17.32
N ILE A 149 -12.56 4.53 16.39
CA ILE A 149 -13.78 3.81 15.99
C ILE A 149 -14.33 2.98 17.14
N PHE A 150 -13.44 2.26 17.85
CA PHE A 150 -13.84 1.40 18.98
C PHE A 150 -13.92 2.15 20.31
N ARG A 151 -13.77 3.50 20.30
CA ARG A 151 -13.82 4.38 21.48
C ARG A 151 -12.87 3.95 22.59
N LYS A 152 -11.69 3.45 22.24
CA LYS A 152 -10.60 3.10 23.17
C LYS A 152 -9.63 4.26 23.28
N TYR A 153 -9.11 4.51 24.48
CA TYR A 153 -8.05 5.48 24.64
C TYR A 153 -6.76 5.00 23.94
N PRO A 154 -6.06 5.90 23.22
CA PRO A 154 -4.77 5.55 22.63
C PRO A 154 -3.77 5.16 23.71
N SER A 155 -3.02 4.06 23.49
CA SER A 155 -1.97 3.67 24.42
C SER A 155 -0.82 4.68 24.41
N LYS A 156 -0.06 4.76 25.50
CA LYS A 156 1.16 5.61 25.57
C LYS A 156 2.15 5.27 24.45
N TRP A 157 2.24 4.01 24.07
CA TRP A 157 3.10 3.55 22.99
C TRP A 157 2.61 4.04 21.61
N MET A 158 1.30 4.07 21.39
CA MET A 158 0.72 4.64 20.18
C MET A 158 1.00 6.16 20.10
N VAL A 159 0.84 6.90 21.18
CA VAL A 159 1.16 8.35 21.24
C VAL A 159 2.64 8.58 20.93
N LEU A 160 3.54 7.78 21.52
CA LEU A 160 4.97 7.84 21.24
C LEU A 160 5.27 7.49 19.77
N GLY A 161 4.62 6.47 19.22
CA GLY A 161 4.74 6.10 17.80
C GLY A 161 4.33 7.24 16.87
N ILE A 162 3.20 7.92 17.16
CA ILE A 162 2.76 9.09 16.39
C ILE A 162 3.82 10.21 16.45
N ALA A 163 4.35 10.51 17.62
CA ALA A 163 5.38 11.55 17.78
C ALA A 163 6.65 11.22 16.98
N LEU A 164 7.11 9.97 17.04
CA LEU A 164 8.25 9.49 16.25
C LEU A 164 7.96 9.52 14.73
N ALA A 165 6.74 9.18 14.30
CA ALA A 165 6.36 9.24 12.90
C ALA A 165 6.40 10.68 12.38
N VAL A 166 5.83 11.64 13.12
CA VAL A 166 5.85 13.06 12.76
C VAL A 166 7.28 13.56 12.66
N LEU A 167 8.13 13.26 13.66
CA LEU A 167 9.55 13.63 13.62
C LEU A 167 10.27 13.00 12.43
N GLY A 168 10.02 11.72 12.15
CA GLY A 168 10.60 11.02 11.02
C GLY A 168 10.20 11.65 9.68
N VAL A 169 8.93 12.02 9.51
CA VAL A 169 8.44 12.71 8.31
C VAL A 169 9.10 14.08 8.16
N VAL A 170 9.19 14.86 9.22
CA VAL A 170 9.83 16.19 9.22
C VAL A 170 11.31 16.10 8.78
N ILE A 171 12.04 15.07 9.23
CA ILE A 171 13.44 14.84 8.83
C ILE A 171 13.53 14.30 7.41
N LEU A 172 12.67 13.33 7.05
CA LEU A 172 12.63 12.73 5.71
C LEU A 172 12.38 13.77 4.62
N THR A 173 11.46 14.69 4.88
CA THR A 173 11.10 15.77 3.95
C THR A 173 12.10 16.92 3.94
N GLY A 174 13.01 16.95 4.91
CA GLY A 174 14.00 18.01 5.05
C GLY A 174 13.43 19.34 5.54
N LEU A 175 12.25 19.32 6.16
CA LEU A 175 11.65 20.52 6.77
C LEU A 175 12.51 21.09 7.89
N VAL A 176 13.26 20.23 8.60
CA VAL A 176 14.23 20.63 9.60
C VAL A 176 15.63 20.39 9.06
N VAL A 177 16.48 21.39 9.16
CA VAL A 177 17.88 21.36 8.73
C VAL A 177 18.78 21.79 9.88
N ARG A 178 20.04 21.38 9.80
CA ARG A 178 21.06 21.84 10.73
C ARG A 178 21.51 23.24 10.30
N THR A 179 21.29 24.24 11.16
CA THR A 179 21.75 25.60 11.01
C THR A 179 22.98 25.85 11.93
N PRO A 180 23.74 26.92 11.72
CA PRO A 180 24.85 27.26 12.63
C PRO A 180 24.43 27.46 14.11
N SER A 181 23.16 27.81 14.34
CA SER A 181 22.56 27.99 15.66
C SER A 181 21.90 26.74 16.26
N GLY A 182 21.95 25.60 15.55
CA GLY A 182 21.30 24.35 15.96
C GLY A 182 20.38 23.78 14.87
N PHE A 183 19.29 23.10 15.29
CA PHE A 183 18.27 22.65 14.38
C PHE A 183 17.18 23.71 14.24
N GLY A 184 16.77 23.99 13.00
CA GLY A 184 15.72 24.95 12.70
C GLY A 184 14.93 24.54 11.45
N LEU A 185 13.81 25.21 11.21
CA LEU A 185 13.07 25.05 9.96
C LEU A 185 13.93 25.50 8.78
N ALA A 186 13.88 24.75 7.71
CA ALA A 186 14.55 25.15 6.47
C ALA A 186 13.99 26.48 5.98
N PRO A 187 14.81 27.41 5.45
CA PRO A 187 14.33 28.69 4.91
C PRO A 187 13.29 28.50 3.79
N ASP A 188 13.37 27.39 3.07
CA ASP A 188 12.50 26.93 1.99
C ASP A 188 11.54 25.82 2.44
N ALA A 189 11.16 25.78 3.71
CA ALA A 189 10.33 24.71 4.29
C ALA A 189 8.98 24.54 3.56
N SER A 190 8.37 25.65 3.11
CA SER A 190 7.12 25.62 2.33
C SER A 190 7.27 24.86 1.02
N ASP A 191 8.43 24.96 0.38
CA ASP A 191 8.69 24.34 -0.92
C ASP A 191 9.13 22.85 -0.76
N ARG A 192 9.57 22.48 0.41
CA ARG A 192 10.00 21.09 0.73
C ARG A 192 8.85 20.14 0.98
N TRP A 193 7.72 20.65 1.49
CA TRP A 193 6.49 19.88 1.62
C TRP A 193 5.61 20.15 0.41
N THR A 194 5.52 19.18 -0.47
CA THR A 194 4.80 19.27 -1.72
C THR A 194 3.36 18.77 -1.63
N LEU A 195 2.54 19.09 -2.62
CA LEU A 195 1.22 18.47 -2.77
C LEU A 195 1.32 16.95 -2.84
N GLY A 196 2.38 16.41 -3.45
CA GLY A 196 2.62 14.97 -3.53
C GLY A 196 2.78 14.31 -2.16
N ASP A 197 3.45 14.97 -1.21
CA ASP A 197 3.57 14.48 0.17
C ASP A 197 2.22 14.42 0.85
N THR A 198 1.43 15.49 0.71
CA THR A 198 0.07 15.58 1.27
C THR A 198 -0.83 14.49 0.70
N LEU A 199 -0.84 14.31 -0.61
CA LEU A 199 -1.68 13.31 -1.28
C LEU A 199 -1.27 11.88 -0.89
N THR A 200 0.04 11.58 -0.86
CA THR A 200 0.53 10.28 -0.43
C THR A 200 0.19 10.00 1.03
N THR A 201 0.35 10.99 1.92
CA THR A 201 -0.02 10.85 3.33
C THR A 201 -1.53 10.65 3.50
N LEU A 202 -2.36 11.38 2.74
CA LEU A 202 -3.80 11.17 2.73
C LEU A 202 -4.17 9.78 2.17
N GLY A 203 -3.45 9.31 1.15
CA GLY A 203 -3.57 7.95 0.62
C GLY A 203 -3.36 6.88 1.69
N SER A 204 -2.36 7.07 2.58
CA SER A 204 -2.08 6.14 3.67
C SER A 204 -3.21 6.08 4.72
N VAL A 205 -4.00 7.13 4.87
CA VAL A 205 -5.24 7.12 5.68
C VAL A 205 -6.28 6.17 5.07
N PHE A 206 -6.49 6.23 3.77
CA PHE A 206 -7.42 5.31 3.09
C PHE A 206 -6.94 3.85 3.15
N PHE A 207 -5.64 3.61 3.05
CA PHE A 207 -5.06 2.28 3.26
C PHE A 207 -5.26 1.80 4.70
N ALA A 208 -5.18 2.69 5.70
CA ALA A 208 -5.50 2.32 7.08
C ALA A 208 -6.96 1.88 7.24
N PHE A 209 -7.92 2.58 6.62
CA PHE A 209 -9.32 2.13 6.59
C PHE A 209 -9.49 0.81 5.83
N GLN A 210 -8.78 0.61 4.71
CA GLN A 210 -8.77 -0.68 4.01
C GLN A 210 -8.34 -1.82 4.93
N VAL A 211 -7.26 -1.65 5.69
CA VAL A 211 -6.76 -2.64 6.65
C VAL A 211 -7.78 -2.91 7.77
N LEU A 212 -8.40 -1.86 8.32
CA LEU A 212 -9.45 -1.98 9.34
C LEU A 212 -10.68 -2.73 8.83
N PHE A 213 -11.13 -2.45 7.61
CA PHE A 213 -12.24 -3.19 7.00
C PHE A 213 -11.87 -4.66 6.76
N LEU A 214 -10.64 -4.92 6.28
CA LEU A 214 -10.17 -6.29 6.09
C LEU A 214 -10.09 -7.05 7.43
N ASP A 215 -9.60 -6.44 8.51
CA ASP A 215 -9.59 -7.07 9.83
C ASP A 215 -11.01 -7.31 10.37
N HIS A 216 -11.91 -6.36 10.18
CA HIS A 216 -13.31 -6.48 10.64
C HIS A 216 -14.07 -7.59 9.90
N TYR A 217 -13.95 -7.63 8.58
CA TYR A 217 -14.67 -8.61 7.75
C TYR A 217 -13.92 -9.94 7.65
N GLY A 218 -12.59 -9.94 7.58
CA GLY A 218 -11.76 -11.12 7.33
C GLY A 218 -11.88 -12.21 8.40
N LYS A 219 -12.31 -11.85 9.62
CA LYS A 219 -12.63 -12.82 10.70
C LYS A 219 -13.93 -13.59 10.47
N LYS A 220 -14.78 -13.14 9.55
CA LYS A 220 -16.15 -13.66 9.31
C LYS A 220 -16.34 -14.27 7.92
N ILE A 221 -15.37 -14.06 7.02
CA ILE A 221 -15.45 -14.41 5.60
C ILE A 221 -14.13 -14.98 5.12
N ASP A 222 -14.14 -15.63 3.96
CA ASP A 222 -12.91 -16.06 3.29
C ASP A 222 -12.17 -14.83 2.70
N SER A 223 -11.06 -14.44 3.34
CA SER A 223 -10.26 -13.28 2.94
C SER A 223 -9.67 -13.41 1.52
N VAL A 224 -9.43 -14.62 1.05
CA VAL A 224 -8.96 -14.86 -0.34
C VAL A 224 -10.09 -14.60 -1.33
N ALA A 225 -11.33 -14.98 -0.97
CA ALA A 225 -12.52 -14.77 -1.81
C ALA A 225 -12.97 -13.29 -1.91
N VAL A 226 -12.40 -12.40 -1.11
CA VAL A 226 -12.59 -10.93 -1.21
C VAL A 226 -11.84 -10.32 -2.38
N THR A 227 -10.72 -10.91 -2.80
CA THR A 227 -9.81 -10.36 -3.81
C THR A 227 -10.48 -10.06 -5.17
N PRO A 228 -11.32 -10.95 -5.75
CA PRO A 228 -12.00 -10.67 -7.02
C PRO A 228 -12.88 -9.40 -6.96
N SER A 229 -13.65 -9.24 -5.88
CA SER A 229 -14.51 -8.08 -5.68
C SER A 229 -13.71 -6.80 -5.48
N MET A 230 -12.63 -6.85 -4.71
CA MET A 230 -11.71 -5.73 -4.51
C MET A 230 -11.12 -5.26 -5.85
N PHE A 231 -10.64 -6.19 -6.69
CA PHE A 231 -10.08 -5.84 -8.00
C PHE A 231 -11.15 -5.32 -8.96
N LEU A 232 -12.34 -5.92 -8.96
CA LEU A 232 -13.45 -5.42 -9.75
C LEU A 232 -13.82 -3.99 -9.35
N THR A 233 -13.93 -3.72 -8.06
CA THR A 233 -14.27 -2.38 -7.55
C THR A 233 -13.22 -1.34 -7.95
N ALA A 234 -11.94 -1.63 -7.76
CA ALA A 234 -10.86 -0.73 -8.15
C ALA A 234 -10.85 -0.48 -9.68
N SER A 235 -11.07 -1.53 -10.47
CA SER A 235 -11.17 -1.43 -11.93
C SER A 235 -12.37 -0.57 -12.36
N VAL A 236 -13.56 -0.86 -11.84
CA VAL A 236 -14.80 -0.14 -12.19
C VAL A 236 -14.73 1.33 -11.80
N LEU A 237 -14.27 1.64 -10.58
CA LEU A 237 -14.09 3.04 -10.15
C LEU A 237 -13.06 3.76 -11.02
N GLY A 238 -11.98 3.08 -11.41
CA GLY A 238 -11.01 3.61 -12.36
C GLY A 238 -11.64 3.95 -13.71
N TRP A 239 -12.39 3.01 -14.31
CA TRP A 239 -13.09 3.25 -15.59
C TRP A 239 -14.16 4.31 -15.50
N ILE A 240 -14.91 4.40 -14.40
CA ILE A 240 -15.86 5.49 -14.16
C ILE A 240 -15.14 6.83 -14.13
N THR A 241 -14.01 6.93 -13.43
CA THR A 241 -13.21 8.16 -13.36
C THR A 241 -12.68 8.58 -14.74
N VAL A 242 -12.14 7.63 -15.51
CA VAL A 242 -11.71 7.86 -16.89
C VAL A 242 -12.86 8.34 -17.77
N GLY A 243 -14.00 7.65 -17.71
CA GLY A 243 -15.18 8.01 -18.47
C GLY A 243 -15.75 9.39 -18.12
N LEU A 244 -15.78 9.74 -16.83
CA LEU A 244 -16.21 11.04 -16.35
C LEU A 244 -15.28 12.16 -16.86
N ILE A 245 -13.97 11.99 -16.80
CA ILE A 245 -13.04 13.04 -17.24
C ILE A 245 -13.08 13.18 -18.75
N LEU A 246 -12.97 12.08 -19.50
CA LEU A 246 -12.95 12.14 -20.98
C LEU A 246 -14.30 12.51 -21.59
N GLY A 247 -15.41 12.15 -20.92
CA GLY A 247 -16.78 12.39 -21.41
C GLY A 247 -17.41 13.73 -21.01
N THR A 248 -16.72 14.54 -20.21
CA THR A 248 -17.25 15.81 -19.72
C THR A 248 -16.32 17.00 -19.99
N SER A 249 -16.74 18.20 -19.61
CA SER A 249 -15.92 19.41 -19.65
C SER A 249 -14.64 19.35 -18.79
N LEU A 250 -14.53 18.40 -17.89
CA LEU A 250 -13.31 18.16 -17.11
C LEU A 250 -12.11 17.86 -18.00
N LYS A 251 -12.33 17.28 -19.19
CA LYS A 251 -11.28 17.04 -20.17
C LYS A 251 -10.51 18.33 -20.52
N ALA A 252 -11.16 19.45 -20.64
CA ALA A 252 -10.51 20.74 -20.92
C ALA A 252 -9.53 21.17 -19.80
N GLN A 253 -9.76 20.73 -18.57
CA GLN A 253 -8.91 21.04 -17.42
C GLN A 253 -7.64 20.18 -17.37
N THR A 254 -7.49 19.18 -18.24
CA THR A 254 -6.26 18.37 -18.33
C THR A 254 -5.07 19.17 -18.89
N GLY A 255 -5.34 20.26 -19.60
CA GLY A 255 -4.32 21.05 -20.29
C GLY A 255 -3.82 20.40 -21.58
N VAL A 256 -4.42 19.29 -22.02
CA VAL A 256 -4.08 18.59 -23.27
C VAL A 256 -5.20 18.79 -24.28
N ALA A 257 -4.87 19.37 -25.44
CA ALA A 257 -5.83 19.57 -26.54
C ALA A 257 -6.17 18.19 -27.17
N ASP A 258 -7.42 18.08 -27.65
CA ASP A 258 -7.91 16.96 -28.48
C ASP A 258 -7.64 15.53 -27.97
N MET A 259 -7.42 15.34 -26.66
CA MET A 259 -7.19 14.05 -26.04
C MET A 259 -8.40 13.11 -26.27
N ALA A 260 -8.18 11.98 -26.94
CA ALA A 260 -9.20 10.97 -27.17
C ALA A 260 -8.93 9.69 -26.34
N PHE A 261 -9.95 8.86 -26.16
CA PHE A 261 -9.78 7.55 -25.52
C PHE A 261 -8.74 6.67 -26.24
N PHE A 262 -8.67 6.80 -27.57
CA PHE A 262 -7.75 6.02 -28.39
C PHE A 262 -6.28 6.35 -28.12
N ASP A 263 -5.93 7.59 -27.74
CA ASP A 263 -4.57 7.99 -27.39
C ASP A 263 -4.09 7.26 -26.14
N TRP A 264 -4.99 7.01 -25.20
CA TRP A 264 -4.72 6.19 -24.00
C TRP A 264 -4.51 4.72 -24.31
N VAL A 265 -5.26 4.20 -25.32
CA VAL A 265 -5.01 2.84 -25.81
C VAL A 265 -3.63 2.75 -26.47
N GLN A 266 -3.27 3.74 -27.30
CA GLN A 266 -1.95 3.81 -27.93
C GLN A 266 -0.83 3.91 -26.88
N LEU A 267 -1.00 4.73 -25.84
CA LEU A 267 -0.11 4.81 -24.69
C LEU A 267 0.11 3.41 -24.08
N SER A 268 -0.99 2.69 -23.82
CA SER A 268 -0.94 1.36 -23.22
C SER A 268 -0.25 0.31 -24.08
N MET A 269 -0.25 0.48 -25.42
CA MET A 269 0.43 -0.41 -26.37
C MET A 269 1.93 -0.11 -26.52
N ARG A 270 2.44 0.96 -25.94
CA ARG A 270 3.90 1.19 -25.91
C ARG A 270 4.58 0.06 -25.14
N PRO A 271 5.65 -0.57 -25.68
CA PRO A 271 6.21 -1.80 -25.09
C PRO A 271 6.59 -1.65 -23.61
N VAL A 272 7.22 -0.53 -23.24
CA VAL A 272 7.65 -0.29 -21.85
C VAL A 272 6.42 -0.13 -20.94
N PHE A 273 5.40 0.62 -21.39
CA PHE A 273 4.16 0.79 -20.62
C PHE A 273 3.46 -0.56 -20.42
N LEU A 274 3.36 -1.33 -21.49
CA LEU A 274 2.69 -2.64 -21.48
C LEU A 274 3.42 -3.63 -20.55
N ILE A 275 4.76 -3.72 -20.65
CA ILE A 275 5.56 -4.60 -19.79
C ILE A 275 5.43 -4.19 -18.32
N ALA A 276 5.52 -2.89 -18.01
CA ALA A 276 5.36 -2.39 -16.65
C ALA A 276 3.94 -2.65 -16.12
N LEU A 277 2.91 -2.47 -16.97
CA LEU A 277 1.52 -2.77 -16.63
C LEU A 277 1.33 -4.27 -16.30
N PHE A 278 1.89 -5.17 -17.10
CA PHE A 278 1.86 -6.60 -16.82
C PHE A 278 2.60 -6.96 -15.53
N ALA A 279 3.78 -6.37 -15.30
CA ALA A 279 4.52 -6.57 -14.05
C ALA A 279 3.70 -6.10 -12.84
N LEU A 280 3.06 -4.92 -12.92
CA LEU A 280 2.19 -4.41 -11.87
C LEU A 280 0.96 -5.31 -11.65
N ALA A 281 0.32 -5.78 -12.72
CA ALA A 281 -0.88 -6.61 -12.62
C ALA A 281 -0.57 -8.01 -12.05
N ILE A 282 0.50 -8.65 -12.54
CA ILE A 282 0.82 -10.03 -12.16
C ILE A 282 1.58 -10.06 -10.83
N LEU A 283 2.69 -9.34 -10.72
CA LEU A 283 3.57 -9.43 -9.55
C LEU A 283 3.00 -8.64 -8.36
N CYS A 284 2.71 -7.35 -8.59
CA CYS A 284 2.34 -6.44 -7.51
C CYS A 284 0.83 -6.46 -7.18
N SER A 285 -0.01 -7.12 -8.00
CA SER A 285 -1.43 -7.32 -7.70
C SER A 285 -1.76 -8.78 -7.46
N LEU A 286 -1.80 -9.63 -8.49
CA LEU A 286 -2.24 -11.02 -8.34
C LEU A 286 -1.41 -11.81 -7.35
N LEU A 287 -0.10 -11.84 -7.53
CA LEU A 287 0.81 -12.61 -6.67
C LEU A 287 0.87 -12.00 -5.27
N ALA A 288 1.07 -10.69 -5.16
CA ALA A 288 1.23 -10.03 -3.87
C ALA A 288 -0.05 -10.11 -3.02
N PHE A 289 -1.23 -9.75 -3.54
CA PHE A 289 -2.49 -9.86 -2.79
C PHE A 289 -2.90 -11.30 -2.57
N GLY A 290 -2.65 -12.20 -3.53
CA GLY A 290 -2.89 -13.64 -3.36
C GLY A 290 -2.09 -14.22 -2.19
N TRP A 291 -0.80 -13.88 -2.09
CA TRP A 291 0.06 -14.32 -0.98
C TRP A 291 -0.30 -13.61 0.32
N MET A 292 -0.57 -12.31 0.31
CA MET A 292 -1.04 -11.58 1.48
C MET A 292 -2.27 -12.27 2.07
N ASN A 293 -3.31 -12.46 1.29
CA ASN A 293 -4.57 -13.03 1.75
C ASN A 293 -4.42 -14.49 2.22
N LYS A 294 -3.49 -15.25 1.62
CA LYS A 294 -3.21 -16.65 2.00
C LYS A 294 -2.40 -16.76 3.30
N PHE A 295 -1.37 -15.95 3.47
CA PHE A 295 -0.38 -16.14 4.53
C PHE A 295 -0.57 -15.22 5.73
N GLN A 296 -1.17 -14.04 5.57
CA GLN A 296 -1.41 -13.12 6.67
C GLN A 296 -2.26 -13.72 7.80
N PRO A 297 -3.32 -14.52 7.55
CA PRO A 297 -4.10 -15.12 8.64
C PRO A 297 -3.31 -16.09 9.54
N ALA A 298 -2.16 -16.58 9.09
CA ALA A 298 -1.31 -17.48 9.86
C ALA A 298 -0.41 -16.78 10.90
N ILE A 299 -0.43 -15.44 10.94
CA ILE A 299 0.33 -14.62 11.89
C ILE A 299 -0.58 -13.61 12.56
N THR A 300 -0.12 -13.01 13.66
CA THR A 300 -0.88 -11.97 14.37
C THR A 300 -0.89 -10.66 13.56
N ALA A 301 -1.92 -9.83 13.76
CA ALA A 301 -2.02 -8.52 13.13
C ALA A 301 -0.79 -7.64 13.44
N ALA A 302 -0.26 -7.69 14.66
CA ALA A 302 0.95 -6.98 15.05
C ALA A 302 2.19 -7.46 14.28
N GLN A 303 2.37 -8.77 14.13
CA GLN A 303 3.46 -9.33 13.31
C GLN A 303 3.32 -8.92 11.84
N ALA A 304 2.12 -8.97 11.28
CA ALA A 304 1.84 -8.54 9.91
C ALA A 304 2.20 -7.05 9.73
N ALA A 305 1.78 -6.18 10.65
CA ALA A 305 2.05 -4.75 10.59
C ALA A 305 3.56 -4.44 10.65
N VAL A 306 4.32 -5.13 11.50
CA VAL A 306 5.80 -5.01 11.53
C VAL A 306 6.41 -5.45 10.20
N ILE A 307 5.93 -6.54 9.61
CA ILE A 307 6.44 -7.00 8.32
C ILE A 307 6.12 -5.98 7.22
N TYR A 308 4.90 -5.44 7.19
CA TYR A 308 4.51 -4.44 6.20
C TYR A 308 5.26 -3.12 6.33
N SER A 309 5.81 -2.81 7.51
CA SER A 309 6.72 -1.67 7.68
C SER A 309 8.03 -1.80 6.89
N LEU A 310 8.33 -2.97 6.32
CA LEU A 310 9.50 -3.15 5.44
C LEU A 310 9.27 -2.65 4.01
N GLU A 311 8.03 -2.38 3.61
CA GLU A 311 7.71 -1.90 2.26
C GLU A 311 8.55 -0.69 1.84
N PRO A 312 8.71 0.39 2.64
CA PRO A 312 9.53 1.53 2.26
C PRO A 312 11.02 1.20 2.14
N VAL A 313 11.52 0.20 2.85
CA VAL A 313 12.90 -0.27 2.70
C VAL A 313 13.09 -0.86 1.30
N PHE A 314 12.16 -1.70 0.87
CA PHE A 314 12.17 -2.25 -0.49
C PHE A 314 11.95 -1.18 -1.55
N ALA A 315 11.00 -0.25 -1.34
CA ALA A 315 10.77 0.87 -2.26
C ALA A 315 12.05 1.70 -2.45
N SER A 316 12.74 2.03 -1.37
CA SER A 316 14.03 2.73 -1.41
C SER A 316 15.11 1.91 -2.11
N THR A 317 15.19 0.61 -1.82
CA THR A 317 16.17 -0.27 -2.46
C THR A 317 15.95 -0.31 -3.98
N TRP A 318 14.70 -0.52 -4.43
CA TRP A 318 14.38 -0.51 -5.85
C TRP A 318 14.66 0.86 -6.50
N ALA A 319 14.41 1.96 -5.80
CA ALA A 319 14.64 3.32 -6.29
C ALA A 319 16.13 3.66 -6.53
N LEU A 320 17.06 2.92 -5.93
CA LEU A 320 18.50 3.13 -6.11
C LEU A 320 19.03 2.65 -7.47
N PHE A 321 18.39 1.71 -8.14
CA PHE A 321 18.93 1.14 -9.38
C PHE A 321 17.89 0.91 -10.48
N LEU A 322 16.62 0.66 -10.14
CA LEU A 322 15.59 0.36 -11.13
C LEU A 322 15.27 1.55 -12.05
N PRO A 323 15.23 2.83 -11.59
CA PRO A 323 15.00 3.97 -12.47
C PRO A 323 15.98 4.02 -13.64
N GLY A 324 17.28 3.86 -13.38
CA GLY A 324 18.30 3.86 -14.45
C GLY A 324 18.10 2.72 -15.45
N MET A 325 17.69 1.53 -15.00
CA MET A 325 17.36 0.42 -15.90
C MET A 325 16.13 0.73 -16.76
N LEU A 326 15.09 1.31 -16.15
CA LEU A 326 13.88 1.72 -16.85
C LEU A 326 14.16 2.85 -17.84
N SER A 327 15.03 3.79 -17.49
CA SER A 327 15.48 4.89 -18.37
C SER A 327 16.11 4.35 -19.67
N LEU A 328 16.98 3.34 -19.58
CA LEU A 328 17.61 2.73 -20.75
C LEU A 328 16.58 2.12 -21.73
N VAL A 329 15.51 1.54 -21.20
CA VAL A 329 14.48 0.86 -22.02
C VAL A 329 13.42 1.84 -22.50
N SER A 330 13.00 2.80 -21.65
CA SER A 330 11.95 3.77 -21.96
C SER A 330 12.42 4.96 -22.79
N ARG A 331 13.73 5.22 -22.81
CA ARG A 331 14.34 6.43 -23.38
C ARG A 331 13.85 7.73 -22.74
N ILE A 332 13.46 7.65 -21.46
CA ILE A 332 13.03 8.77 -20.64
C ILE A 332 14.08 8.96 -19.55
N GLU A 333 14.46 10.20 -19.28
CA GLU A 333 15.42 10.51 -18.21
C GLU A 333 14.78 10.28 -16.83
N TYR A 334 14.98 9.08 -16.29
CA TYR A 334 14.58 8.73 -14.94
C TYR A 334 15.83 8.29 -14.16
N ALA A 335 16.40 9.23 -13.40
CA ALA A 335 17.62 8.99 -12.65
C ALA A 335 17.40 8.14 -11.40
N ASN A 336 18.38 7.31 -11.07
CA ASN A 336 18.39 6.58 -9.80
C ASN A 336 18.37 7.55 -8.61
N GLU A 337 17.62 7.21 -7.58
CA GLU A 337 17.62 7.98 -6.35
C GLU A 337 18.95 7.83 -5.60
N LYS A 338 19.25 8.80 -4.76
CA LYS A 338 20.47 8.80 -3.94
C LYS A 338 20.08 8.63 -2.47
N VAL A 339 20.89 7.84 -1.77
CA VAL A 339 20.74 7.73 -0.30
C VAL A 339 21.16 9.06 0.31
N THR A 340 20.23 9.70 1.00
CA THR A 340 20.46 10.94 1.75
C THR A 340 20.35 10.70 3.25
N TRP A 341 20.99 11.54 4.04
CA TRP A 341 20.85 11.48 5.52
C TRP A 341 19.40 11.63 5.97
N GLY A 342 18.60 12.49 5.29
CA GLY A 342 17.17 12.65 5.56
C GLY A 342 16.41 11.36 5.32
N LEU A 343 16.69 10.66 4.20
CA LEU A 343 16.08 9.38 3.86
C LEU A 343 16.43 8.31 4.93
N LEU A 344 17.69 8.20 5.32
CA LEU A 344 18.13 7.20 6.30
C LEU A 344 17.56 7.50 7.69
N SER A 345 17.80 8.69 8.24
CA SER A 345 17.42 9.02 9.61
C SER A 345 15.91 9.19 9.78
N GLY A 346 15.24 9.88 8.84
CA GLY A 346 13.78 10.00 8.82
C GLY A 346 13.09 8.66 8.59
N GLY A 347 13.62 7.85 7.67
CA GLY A 347 13.13 6.50 7.41
C GLY A 347 13.24 5.58 8.62
N VAL A 348 14.39 5.54 9.29
CA VAL A 348 14.58 4.75 10.52
C VAL A 348 13.59 5.18 11.60
N LEU A 349 13.36 6.48 11.77
CA LEU A 349 12.39 6.97 12.76
C LEU A 349 10.96 6.54 12.44
N ILE A 350 10.54 6.57 11.15
CA ILE A 350 9.22 6.10 10.72
C ILE A 350 9.09 4.59 10.97
N LEU A 351 10.12 3.80 10.66
CA LEU A 351 10.11 2.35 10.92
C LEU A 351 10.01 2.06 12.43
N LEU A 352 10.76 2.77 13.25
CA LEU A 352 10.67 2.68 14.71
C LEU A 352 9.29 3.10 15.21
N ALA A 353 8.73 4.17 14.66
CA ALA A 353 7.38 4.63 14.97
C ALA A 353 6.33 3.54 14.74
N ASN A 354 6.40 2.86 13.59
CA ASN A 354 5.49 1.77 13.23
C ASN A 354 5.58 0.61 14.24
N VAL A 355 6.79 0.23 14.65
CA VAL A 355 7.01 -0.84 15.64
C VAL A 355 6.51 -0.40 17.03
N VAL A 356 6.84 0.83 17.46
CA VAL A 356 6.46 1.36 18.77
C VAL A 356 4.95 1.53 18.89
N ALA A 357 4.27 2.04 17.84
CA ALA A 357 2.82 2.23 17.84
C ALA A 357 2.03 0.91 18.03
N LEU A 358 2.64 -0.22 17.67
CA LEU A 358 2.04 -1.56 17.76
C LEU A 358 2.39 -2.29 19.07
N TYR A 359 3.20 -1.68 19.93
CA TYR A 359 3.63 -2.32 21.18
C TYR A 359 2.43 -2.50 22.13
N PRO A 360 2.17 -3.74 22.63
CA PRO A 360 1.02 -4.01 23.47
C PRO A 360 1.14 -3.30 24.82
N ASP A 361 0.05 -2.69 25.29
CA ASP A 361 -0.01 -2.14 26.64
C ASP A 361 -0.23 -3.27 27.64
N ARG A 362 0.64 -3.41 28.63
CA ARG A 362 0.55 -4.50 29.64
C ARG A 362 -0.75 -4.49 30.43
N GLY A 363 -1.49 -3.38 30.45
CA GLY A 363 -2.81 -3.27 31.09
C GLY A 363 -3.96 -3.95 30.36
N SER A 364 -3.86 -4.14 29.04
CA SER A 364 -4.96 -4.73 28.22
C SER A 364 -4.99 -6.25 28.19
N VAL A 365 -3.92 -6.91 28.66
CA VAL A 365 -3.81 -8.39 28.68
C VAL A 365 -4.57 -8.97 29.89
N VAL A 366 -4.78 -8.20 30.95
CA VAL A 366 -5.43 -8.67 32.17
C VAL A 366 -6.95 -8.70 32.02
N GLU A 367 -7.55 -7.83 31.21
CA GLU A 367 -9.01 -7.71 31.05
C GLU A 367 -9.63 -8.79 30.14
N SER A 368 -8.80 -9.50 29.36
CA SER A 368 -9.25 -10.64 28.52
C SER A 368 -9.14 -12.00 29.20
N ALA A 369 -8.66 -12.05 30.44
CA ALA A 369 -8.43 -13.28 31.21
C ALA A 369 -9.43 -13.47 32.39
N GLU A 370 -10.44 -12.60 32.55
CA GLU A 370 -11.51 -12.90 33.49
C GLU A 370 -12.39 -14.03 32.93
N PRO A 371 -12.46 -15.19 33.61
CA PRO A 371 -13.39 -16.23 33.21
C PRO A 371 -14.81 -15.70 33.39
N MET A 372 -15.65 -15.83 32.36
CA MET A 372 -17.10 -15.66 32.50
C MET A 372 -17.54 -16.56 33.64
N ASN A 373 -17.83 -15.95 34.77
CA ASN A 373 -18.39 -16.60 35.95
C ASN A 373 -19.75 -17.17 35.54
N SER A 374 -19.84 -18.49 35.44
CA SER A 374 -21.09 -19.22 35.30
C SER A 374 -21.85 -19.08 36.64
N GLY A 375 -22.71 -18.10 36.67
CA GLY A 375 -23.64 -17.90 37.78
C GLY A 375 -25.05 -17.81 37.26
N ASP A 376 -25.80 -18.87 37.55
CA ASP A 376 -27.26 -19.04 37.58
C ASP A 376 -28.05 -18.97 36.27
#